data_bd62326e64e096fa97cd587582a93a08
#
_entry.id   bd62326e64e096fa97cd587582a93a08
#
_cell.length_a   1.000
_cell.length_b   1.000
_cell.length_c   1.000
_cell.angle_alpha   90.00
_cell.angle_beta   90.00
_cell.angle_gamma   90.00
#
_symmetry.space_group_name_H-M   'P 1'
#
loop_
_entity.id
_entity.type
_entity.pdbx_description
1 polymer ?
#
loop_
_entity_poly.entity_id
_entity_poly.type
_entity_poly.pdbx_seq_one_letter_code
_entity_poly.pdbx_strand_id
1 'polypeptide(L)'
;ALAREYHALALGHLELARGRLVLVGGAPGVGKSTLSSRLGEMFHIPTLVTDVIRKDLAGVAHDDHRPSGLGSGLYTPEMTDRVYRELLRQADLLLTSGESAILDASWTSDEHRRRARNLARRHDAELIQIECTLDPDETRHRIRRRTSRGDDPSDATVAVAEQMAARRDPWPVATVVSTEGTIDQVSTRVRTILDDHDEPPEGP
;
A
#
# COMPACT_ATOMS: atom_id res chain seq x y z
N ALA A 1 0.93 32.94 -28.80
CA ALA A 1 0.44 33.00 -27.41
C ALA A 1 -0.64 31.95 -27.20
N LEU A 2 -1.81 32.03 -27.82
CA LEU A 2 -2.98 31.18 -27.59
C LEU A 2 -2.72 29.67 -27.76
N ALA A 3 -1.97 29.27 -28.82
CA ALA A 3 -1.64 27.84 -29.03
C ALA A 3 -0.75 27.25 -27.94
N ARG A 4 0.12 28.04 -27.33
CA ARG A 4 0.94 27.60 -26.18
C ARG A 4 0.12 27.48 -24.92
N GLU A 5 -0.85 28.33 -24.68
CA GLU A 5 -1.78 28.26 -23.55
C GLU A 5 -2.68 27.03 -23.66
N TYR A 6 -3.26 26.76 -24.83
CA TYR A 6 -4.03 25.51 -25.04
C TYR A 6 -3.17 24.24 -24.90
N HIS A 7 -1.92 24.28 -25.34
CA HIS A 7 -1.00 23.18 -25.20
C HIS A 7 -0.66 22.92 -23.72
N ALA A 8 -0.37 23.98 -22.96
CA ALA A 8 -0.12 23.87 -21.52
C ALA A 8 -1.36 23.35 -20.74
N LEU A 9 -2.56 23.85 -21.08
CA LEU A 9 -3.81 23.36 -20.52
C LEU A 9 -4.05 21.88 -20.84
N ALA A 10 -3.83 21.47 -22.09
CA ALA A 10 -3.99 20.07 -22.49
C ALA A 10 -2.98 19.15 -21.79
N LEU A 11 -1.73 19.57 -21.63
CA LEU A 11 -0.72 18.83 -20.87
C LEU A 11 -1.11 18.72 -19.39
N GLY A 12 -1.54 19.82 -18.76
CA GLY A 12 -2.02 19.80 -17.37
C GLY A 12 -3.20 18.85 -17.17
N HIS A 13 -4.16 18.82 -18.10
CA HIS A 13 -5.27 17.85 -18.03
C HIS A 13 -4.82 16.40 -18.23
N LEU A 14 -3.83 16.15 -19.08
CA LEU A 14 -3.26 14.81 -19.27
C LEU A 14 -2.47 14.37 -18.04
N GLU A 15 -1.77 15.25 -17.35
CA GLU A 15 -1.06 14.96 -16.10
C GLU A 15 -2.05 14.68 -14.96
N LEU A 16 -3.11 15.45 -14.83
CA LEU A 16 -4.20 15.19 -13.86
C LEU A 16 -4.99 13.91 -14.14
N ALA A 17 -5.00 13.44 -15.39
CA ALA A 17 -5.65 12.20 -15.81
C ALA A 17 -4.77 10.95 -15.61
N ARG A 18 -3.50 11.11 -15.18
CA ARG A 18 -2.62 9.98 -14.90
C ARG A 18 -3.18 9.12 -13.78
N GLY A 19 -3.29 7.83 -14.02
CA GLY A 19 -3.58 6.87 -12.95
C GLY A 19 -2.50 6.90 -11.87
N ARG A 20 -2.87 6.63 -10.63
CA ARG A 20 -1.95 6.56 -9.50
C ARG A 20 -1.81 5.14 -9.01
N LEU A 21 -0.58 4.71 -8.74
CA LEU A 21 -0.28 3.47 -8.04
C LEU A 21 0.31 3.83 -6.68
N VAL A 22 -0.49 3.66 -5.62
CA VAL A 22 -0.09 4.01 -4.26
C VAL A 22 0.31 2.76 -3.51
N LEU A 23 1.57 2.63 -3.11
CA LEU A 23 2.04 1.56 -2.24
C LEU A 23 1.97 2.02 -0.79
N VAL A 24 1.19 1.31 0.02
CA VAL A 24 1.14 1.53 1.48
C VAL A 24 1.79 0.34 2.15
N GLY A 25 2.94 0.56 2.78
CA GLY A 25 3.80 -0.45 3.35
C GLY A 25 4.04 -0.30 4.84
N GLY A 26 4.71 -1.30 5.41
CA GLY A 26 5.11 -1.31 6.81
C GLY A 26 4.89 -2.67 7.48
N ALA A 27 5.42 -2.85 8.68
CA ALA A 27 5.29 -4.06 9.46
C ALA A 27 3.81 -4.35 9.84
N PRO A 28 3.46 -5.59 10.17
CA PRO A 28 2.17 -5.87 10.80
C PRO A 28 1.96 -5.04 12.07
N GLY A 29 0.73 -4.55 12.27
CA GLY A 29 0.37 -3.77 13.47
C GLY A 29 0.65 -2.27 13.41
N VAL A 30 1.40 -1.77 12.42
CA VAL A 30 1.68 -0.33 12.31
C VAL A 30 0.51 0.51 11.76
N GLY A 31 -0.64 -0.06 11.39
CA GLY A 31 -1.82 0.69 10.96
C GLY A 31 -1.94 0.95 9.45
N LYS A 32 -1.13 0.30 8.62
CA LYS A 32 -1.19 0.46 7.15
C LYS A 32 -2.58 0.21 6.55
N SER A 33 -3.27 -0.89 6.94
CA SER A 33 -4.58 -1.24 6.36
C SER A 33 -5.68 -0.24 6.76
N THR A 34 -5.62 0.29 7.98
CA THR A 34 -6.51 1.36 8.42
C THR A 34 -6.30 2.62 7.57
N LEU A 35 -5.03 2.96 7.31
CA LEU A 35 -4.68 4.10 6.46
C LEU A 35 -5.11 3.86 5.01
N SER A 36 -4.80 2.69 4.43
CA SER A 36 -5.15 2.34 3.05
C SER A 36 -6.66 2.41 2.81
N SER A 37 -7.47 1.85 3.72
CA SER A 37 -8.94 1.93 3.64
C SER A 37 -9.42 3.38 3.69
N ARG A 38 -8.87 4.18 4.63
CA ARG A 38 -9.25 5.60 4.75
C ARG A 38 -8.89 6.43 3.53
N LEU A 39 -7.73 6.18 2.92
CA LEU A 39 -7.33 6.83 1.67
C LEU A 39 -8.23 6.38 0.51
N GLY A 40 -8.55 5.08 0.43
CA GLY A 40 -9.45 4.55 -0.58
C GLY A 40 -10.84 5.20 -0.53
N GLU A 41 -11.39 5.39 0.67
CA GLU A 41 -12.66 6.11 0.87
C GLU A 41 -12.55 7.60 0.50
N MET A 42 -11.49 8.26 0.94
CA MET A 42 -11.29 9.71 0.76
C MET A 42 -11.11 10.10 -0.72
N PHE A 43 -10.35 9.30 -1.46
CA PHE A 43 -10.01 9.58 -2.86
C PHE A 43 -10.79 8.73 -3.86
N HIS A 44 -11.72 7.88 -3.39
CA HIS A 44 -12.48 6.93 -4.21
C HIS A 44 -11.59 6.01 -5.06
N ILE A 45 -10.45 5.58 -4.48
CA ILE A 45 -9.48 4.69 -5.14
C ILE A 45 -9.64 3.26 -4.60
N PRO A 46 -9.79 2.25 -5.48
CA PRO A 46 -9.82 0.86 -5.08
C PRO A 46 -8.58 0.46 -4.26
N THR A 47 -8.81 -0.24 -3.14
CA THR A 47 -7.73 -0.74 -2.27
C THR A 47 -7.62 -2.25 -2.40
N LEU A 48 -6.45 -2.72 -2.83
CA LEU A 48 -6.10 -4.14 -2.95
C LEU A 48 -5.23 -4.55 -1.75
N VAL A 49 -5.67 -5.58 -1.02
CA VAL A 49 -5.08 -5.99 0.27
C VAL A 49 -4.45 -7.37 0.14
N THR A 50 -3.16 -7.49 0.43
CA THR A 50 -2.44 -8.77 0.32
C THR A 50 -2.99 -9.88 1.20
N ASP A 51 -3.50 -9.57 2.40
CA ASP A 51 -4.03 -10.59 3.29
C ASP A 51 -5.38 -11.14 2.79
N VAL A 52 -6.21 -10.33 2.12
CA VAL A 52 -7.42 -10.78 1.44
C VAL A 52 -7.05 -11.69 0.27
N ILE A 53 -6.18 -11.23 -0.63
CA ILE A 53 -5.72 -12.02 -1.80
C ILE A 53 -5.09 -13.34 -1.35
N ARG A 54 -4.37 -13.36 -0.24
CA ARG A 54 -3.76 -14.56 0.32
C ARG A 54 -4.81 -15.60 0.71
N LYS A 55 -5.86 -15.18 1.39
CA LYS A 55 -6.97 -16.06 1.79
C LYS A 55 -7.73 -16.57 0.57
N ASP A 56 -7.99 -15.72 -0.42
CA ASP A 56 -8.63 -16.13 -1.69
C ASP A 56 -7.81 -17.20 -2.41
N LEU A 57 -6.49 -16.99 -2.57
CA LEU A 57 -5.58 -17.95 -3.22
C LEU A 57 -5.44 -19.26 -2.46
N ALA A 58 -5.69 -19.26 -1.16
CA ALA A 58 -5.66 -20.44 -0.30
C ALA A 58 -7.02 -21.12 -0.18
N GLY A 59 -8.10 -20.55 -0.71
CA GLY A 59 -9.46 -21.04 -0.53
C GLY A 59 -9.94 -21.01 0.93
N VAL A 60 -9.47 -20.00 1.69
CA VAL A 60 -9.79 -19.82 3.11
C VAL A 60 -10.74 -18.65 3.25
N ALA A 61 -11.78 -18.79 4.09
CA ALA A 61 -12.71 -17.70 4.34
C ALA A 61 -12.01 -16.51 5.01
N HIS A 62 -12.46 -15.28 4.72
CA HIS A 62 -11.81 -14.05 5.18
C HIS A 62 -11.87 -13.88 6.70
N ASP A 63 -12.85 -14.47 7.35
CA ASP A 63 -13.06 -14.53 8.80
C ASP A 63 -12.37 -15.74 9.49
N ASP A 64 -11.79 -16.65 8.70
CA ASP A 64 -11.03 -17.78 9.26
C ASP A 64 -9.60 -17.32 9.65
N HIS A 65 -9.34 -17.32 10.94
CA HIS A 65 -8.05 -16.94 11.52
C HIS A 65 -7.18 -18.17 11.73
N ARG A 66 -6.13 -18.31 10.93
CA ARG A 66 -5.12 -19.38 11.04
C ARG A 66 -3.74 -18.81 11.33
N PRO A 67 -3.42 -18.52 12.60
CA PRO A 67 -2.11 -18.00 12.95
C PRO A 67 -1.01 -18.92 12.42
N SER A 68 -0.15 -18.36 11.57
CA SER A 68 0.99 -19.08 10.98
C SER A 68 2.26 -18.28 11.20
N GLY A 69 3.36 -18.96 11.47
CA GLY A 69 4.67 -18.33 11.52
C GLY A 69 5.13 -17.85 10.14
N LEU A 70 6.04 -16.87 10.12
CA LEU A 70 6.69 -16.45 8.89
C LEU A 70 7.44 -17.65 8.26
N GLY A 71 7.20 -17.88 6.96
CA GLY A 71 7.77 -19.05 6.24
C GLY A 71 7.01 -20.34 6.41
N SER A 72 5.84 -20.34 7.06
CA SER A 72 4.98 -21.53 7.23
C SER A 72 3.51 -21.21 6.94
N GLY A 73 2.71 -22.24 6.72
CA GLY A 73 1.28 -22.09 6.44
C GLY A 73 1.03 -21.16 5.24
N LEU A 74 0.28 -20.10 5.45
CA LEU A 74 -0.07 -19.11 4.42
C LEU A 74 1.05 -18.09 4.11
N TYR A 75 2.17 -18.11 4.88
CA TYR A 75 3.26 -17.12 4.76
C TYR A 75 4.56 -17.74 4.24
N THR A 76 4.48 -18.79 3.40
CA THR A 76 5.66 -19.32 2.71
C THR A 76 6.16 -18.33 1.65
N PRO A 77 7.45 -18.37 1.27
CA PRO A 77 7.99 -17.53 0.19
C PRO A 77 7.22 -17.69 -1.13
N GLU A 78 6.86 -18.93 -1.49
CA GLU A 78 6.14 -19.25 -2.72
C GLU A 78 4.72 -18.66 -2.72
N MET A 79 3.99 -18.79 -1.61
CA MET A 79 2.67 -18.19 -1.45
C MET A 79 2.78 -16.67 -1.47
N THR A 80 3.78 -16.11 -0.81
CA THR A 80 4.02 -14.66 -0.80
C THR A 80 4.26 -14.15 -2.22
N ASP A 81 5.10 -14.81 -3.02
CA ASP A 81 5.33 -14.41 -4.41
C ASP A 81 4.07 -14.54 -5.28
N ARG A 82 3.24 -15.57 -5.05
CA ARG A 82 1.93 -15.70 -5.72
C ARG A 82 0.99 -14.55 -5.37
N VAL A 83 0.93 -14.17 -4.10
CA VAL A 83 0.10 -13.05 -3.63
C VAL A 83 0.53 -11.74 -4.28
N TYR A 84 1.83 -11.44 -4.31
CA TYR A 84 2.31 -10.21 -4.97
C TYR A 84 2.10 -10.22 -6.49
N ARG A 85 2.21 -11.37 -7.14
CA ARG A 85 1.87 -11.49 -8.57
C ARG A 85 0.39 -11.19 -8.81
N GLU A 86 -0.50 -11.74 -7.99
CA GLU A 86 -1.94 -11.50 -8.12
C GLU A 86 -2.31 -10.05 -7.77
N LEU A 87 -1.72 -9.48 -6.72
CA LEU A 87 -1.88 -8.07 -6.34
C LEU A 87 -1.54 -7.15 -7.53
N LEU A 88 -0.38 -7.37 -8.15
CA LEU A 88 0.08 -6.57 -9.29
C LEU A 88 -0.74 -6.84 -10.56
N ARG A 89 -1.27 -8.06 -10.76
CA ARG A 89 -2.19 -8.38 -11.85
C ARG A 89 -3.51 -7.62 -11.71
N GLN A 90 -4.07 -7.55 -10.50
CA GLN A 90 -5.31 -6.78 -10.27
C GLN A 90 -5.06 -5.28 -10.44
N ALA A 91 -3.95 -4.75 -9.95
CA ALA A 91 -3.55 -3.37 -10.18
C ALA A 91 -3.33 -3.05 -11.68
N ASP A 92 -2.77 -3.99 -12.46
CA ASP A 92 -2.59 -3.86 -13.91
C ASP A 92 -3.94 -3.70 -14.64
N LEU A 93 -4.97 -4.42 -14.21
CA LEU A 93 -6.32 -4.28 -14.77
C LEU A 93 -6.93 -2.90 -14.46
N LEU A 94 -6.82 -2.41 -13.23
CA LEU A 94 -7.30 -1.08 -12.84
C LEU A 94 -6.58 0.02 -13.64
N LEU A 95 -5.25 -0.02 -13.70
CA LEU A 95 -4.48 0.95 -14.47
C LEU A 95 -4.79 0.88 -15.98
N THR A 96 -5.06 -0.31 -16.53
CA THR A 96 -5.49 -0.46 -17.93
C THR A 96 -6.83 0.22 -18.20
N SER A 97 -7.73 0.24 -17.20
CA SER A 97 -9.02 0.97 -17.28
C SER A 97 -8.88 2.48 -17.03
N GLY A 98 -7.67 2.98 -16.78
CA GLY A 98 -7.43 4.37 -16.40
C GLY A 98 -7.75 4.68 -14.93
N GLU A 99 -7.96 3.65 -14.11
CA GLU A 99 -8.23 3.79 -12.68
C GLU A 99 -6.93 3.78 -11.87
N SER A 100 -6.94 4.48 -10.74
CA SER A 100 -5.87 4.40 -9.74
C SER A 100 -6.02 3.18 -8.84
N ALA A 101 -4.96 2.78 -8.13
CA ALA A 101 -5.00 1.68 -7.18
C ALA A 101 -4.15 1.95 -5.94
N ILE A 102 -4.68 1.60 -4.76
CA ILE A 102 -3.93 1.54 -3.50
C ILE A 102 -3.58 0.08 -3.22
N LEU A 103 -2.30 -0.21 -2.98
CA LEU A 103 -1.79 -1.54 -2.71
C LEU A 103 -1.33 -1.65 -1.25
N ASP A 104 -2.15 -2.29 -0.41
CA ASP A 104 -1.85 -2.57 0.99
C ASP A 104 -1.06 -3.88 1.11
N ALA A 105 0.21 -3.76 1.41
CA ALA A 105 1.12 -4.88 1.62
C ALA A 105 2.24 -4.54 2.60
N SER A 106 3.05 -5.51 3.00
CA SER A 106 4.21 -5.24 3.86
C SER A 106 5.36 -4.54 3.12
N TRP A 107 5.50 -4.78 1.82
CA TRP A 107 6.54 -4.25 0.94
C TRP A 107 7.98 -4.45 1.47
N THR A 108 8.22 -5.54 2.18
CA THR A 108 9.52 -5.84 2.81
C THR A 108 10.64 -6.10 1.80
N SER A 109 10.33 -6.64 0.62
CA SER A 109 11.30 -6.98 -0.42
C SER A 109 11.40 -5.88 -1.48
N ASP A 110 12.63 -5.46 -1.82
CA ASP A 110 12.87 -4.54 -2.94
C ASP A 110 12.47 -5.14 -4.28
N GLU A 111 12.54 -6.45 -4.43
CA GLU A 111 12.07 -7.14 -5.63
C GLU A 111 10.58 -6.87 -5.90
N HIS A 112 9.72 -7.00 -4.89
CA HIS A 112 8.29 -6.73 -5.03
C HIS A 112 8.03 -5.26 -5.36
N ARG A 113 8.75 -4.33 -4.69
CA ARG A 113 8.67 -2.88 -4.97
C ARG A 113 9.16 -2.55 -6.39
N ARG A 114 10.21 -3.21 -6.86
CA ARG A 114 10.71 -3.06 -8.25
C ARG A 114 9.66 -3.50 -9.28
N ARG A 115 8.96 -4.61 -9.02
CA ARG A 115 7.86 -5.08 -9.89
C ARG A 115 6.73 -4.05 -9.95
N ALA A 116 6.37 -3.44 -8.81
CA ALA A 116 5.36 -2.37 -8.76
C ALA A 116 5.82 -1.11 -9.50
N ARG A 117 7.10 -0.68 -9.35
CA ARG A 117 7.68 0.43 -10.12
C ARG A 117 7.62 0.17 -11.64
N ASN A 118 7.89 -1.07 -12.06
CA ASN A 118 7.81 -1.44 -13.47
C ASN A 118 6.36 -1.43 -13.97
N LEU A 119 5.40 -1.82 -13.14
CA LEU A 119 3.98 -1.72 -13.45
C LEU A 119 3.56 -0.27 -13.67
N ALA A 120 3.86 0.62 -12.73
CA ALA A 120 3.55 2.04 -12.85
C ALA A 120 4.13 2.65 -14.13
N ARG A 121 5.40 2.36 -14.46
CA ARG A 121 6.03 2.85 -15.70
C ARG A 121 5.34 2.36 -16.97
N ARG A 122 4.85 1.12 -17.02
CA ARG A 122 4.15 0.58 -18.20
C ARG A 122 2.85 1.32 -18.50
N HIS A 123 2.20 1.83 -17.47
CA HIS A 123 0.94 2.57 -17.57
C HIS A 123 1.12 4.09 -17.51
N ASP A 124 2.36 4.57 -17.49
CA ASP A 124 2.65 5.99 -17.23
C ASP A 124 1.94 6.52 -15.97
N ALA A 125 1.70 5.62 -15.01
CA ALA A 125 1.04 5.94 -13.76
C ALA A 125 2.03 6.57 -12.77
N GLU A 126 1.52 7.53 -12.01
CA GLU A 126 2.27 8.10 -10.90
C GLU A 126 2.45 7.08 -9.79
N LEU A 127 3.69 6.87 -9.34
CA LEU A 127 4.00 5.95 -8.27
C LEU A 127 4.25 6.67 -6.95
N ILE A 128 3.34 6.51 -6.00
CA ILE A 128 3.45 7.06 -4.64
C ILE A 128 3.79 5.92 -3.68
N GLN A 129 4.82 6.10 -2.85
CA GLN A 129 5.32 5.07 -1.96
C GLN A 129 5.30 5.58 -0.52
N ILE A 130 4.49 4.95 0.34
CA ILE A 130 4.27 5.33 1.73
C ILE A 130 4.75 4.19 2.63
N GLU A 131 5.64 4.49 3.55
CA GLU A 131 6.08 3.58 4.60
C GLU A 131 5.47 3.98 5.94
N CYS A 132 4.52 3.19 6.42
CA CYS A 132 3.93 3.36 7.74
C CYS A 132 4.88 2.91 8.84
N THR A 133 5.07 3.75 9.84
CA THR A 133 5.85 3.47 11.04
C THR A 133 5.05 3.74 12.30
N LEU A 134 5.39 3.05 13.38
CA LEU A 134 4.82 3.24 14.70
C LEU A 134 5.84 2.82 15.75
N ASP A 135 5.73 3.39 16.93
CA ASP A 135 6.54 2.95 18.08
C ASP A 135 6.44 1.43 18.28
N PRO A 136 7.56 0.73 18.54
CA PRO A 136 7.55 -0.74 18.68
C PRO A 136 6.68 -1.25 19.83
N ASP A 137 6.59 -0.53 20.96
CA ASP A 137 5.76 -0.94 22.09
C ASP A 137 4.28 -0.79 21.76
N GLU A 138 3.91 0.32 21.13
CA GLU A 138 2.55 0.55 20.63
C GLU A 138 2.17 -0.47 19.54
N THR A 139 3.10 -0.81 18.65
CA THR A 139 2.89 -1.85 17.64
C THR A 139 2.57 -3.20 18.30
N ARG A 140 3.35 -3.61 19.32
CA ARG A 140 3.10 -4.83 20.09
C ARG A 140 1.76 -4.79 20.80
N HIS A 141 1.41 -3.65 21.38
CA HIS A 141 0.10 -3.46 22.03
C HIS A 141 -1.05 -3.61 21.03
N ARG A 142 -0.98 -3.00 19.86
CA ARG A 142 -2.01 -3.12 18.81
C ARG A 142 -2.16 -4.54 18.31
N ILE A 143 -1.06 -5.26 18.06
CA ILE A 143 -1.11 -6.66 17.63
C ILE A 143 -1.81 -7.52 18.71
N ARG A 144 -1.44 -7.41 19.98
CA ARG A 144 -2.05 -8.19 21.09
C ARG A 144 -3.56 -7.91 21.20
N ARG A 145 -3.94 -6.63 21.14
CA ARG A 145 -5.36 -6.22 21.22
C ARG A 145 -6.18 -6.75 20.05
N ARG A 146 -5.60 -6.76 18.84
CA ARG A 146 -6.22 -7.31 17.63
C ARG A 146 -6.43 -8.82 17.76
N THR A 147 -5.41 -9.55 18.16
CA THR A 147 -5.49 -11.01 18.37
C THR A 147 -6.59 -11.39 19.37
N SER A 148 -6.84 -10.56 20.39
CA SER A 148 -7.91 -10.81 21.37
C SER A 148 -9.33 -10.50 20.85
N ARG A 149 -9.48 -9.74 19.76
CA ARG A 149 -10.78 -9.38 19.18
C ARG A 149 -11.21 -10.30 18.03
N GLY A 150 -10.26 -10.87 17.28
CA GLY A 150 -10.53 -11.79 16.18
C GLY A 150 -11.20 -11.17 14.95
N ASP A 151 -11.05 -9.88 14.72
CA ASP A 151 -11.79 -9.12 13.69
C ASP A 151 -10.91 -8.55 12.54
N ASP A 152 -9.66 -9.00 12.41
CA ASP A 152 -8.72 -8.52 11.37
C ASP A 152 -8.27 -9.68 10.46
N PRO A 153 -8.28 -9.55 9.13
CA PRO A 153 -7.83 -10.60 8.20
C PRO A 153 -6.34 -10.97 8.33
N SER A 154 -5.52 -10.17 9.02
CA SER A 154 -4.10 -10.47 9.21
C SER A 154 -3.85 -11.40 10.40
N ASP A 155 -3.25 -12.55 10.14
CA ASP A 155 -2.88 -13.56 11.13
C ASP A 155 -1.47 -13.35 11.74
N ALA A 156 -0.85 -12.19 11.49
CA ALA A 156 0.52 -11.93 11.93
C ALA A 156 0.62 -11.73 13.45
N THR A 157 1.46 -12.53 14.09
CA THR A 157 1.82 -12.42 15.50
C THR A 157 2.91 -11.38 15.73
N VAL A 158 3.17 -10.99 16.99
CA VAL A 158 4.28 -10.10 17.36
C VAL A 158 5.62 -10.64 16.84
N ALA A 159 5.89 -11.94 17.00
CA ALA A 159 7.13 -12.57 16.51
C ALA A 159 7.26 -12.47 14.97
N VAL A 160 6.17 -12.64 14.23
CA VAL A 160 6.15 -12.45 12.77
C VAL A 160 6.45 -10.99 12.41
N ALA A 161 5.85 -10.03 13.10
CA ALA A 161 6.10 -8.60 12.85
C ALA A 161 7.57 -8.23 13.09
N GLU A 162 8.17 -8.69 14.17
CA GLU A 162 9.59 -8.46 14.50
C GLU A 162 10.53 -9.12 13.47
N GLN A 163 10.26 -10.36 13.05
CA GLN A 163 11.03 -11.03 12.01
C GLN A 163 10.92 -10.33 10.64
N MET A 164 9.74 -9.85 10.27
CA MET A 164 9.54 -9.10 9.04
C MET A 164 10.27 -7.76 9.07
N ALA A 165 10.26 -7.06 10.21
CA ALA A 165 10.99 -5.81 10.37
C ALA A 165 12.52 -6.02 10.25
N ALA A 166 13.05 -7.10 10.86
CA ALA A 166 14.47 -7.44 10.81
C ALA A 166 14.97 -7.86 9.40
N ARG A 167 14.09 -8.40 8.56
CA ARG A 167 14.43 -8.90 7.21
C ARG A 167 14.08 -7.92 6.09
N ARG A 168 13.63 -6.73 6.43
CA ARG A 168 13.18 -5.75 5.46
C ARG A 168 14.36 -5.10 4.73
N ASP A 169 14.28 -5.08 3.40
CA ASP A 169 15.19 -4.30 2.57
C ASP A 169 14.95 -2.79 2.78
N PRO A 170 16.00 -1.95 2.80
CA PRO A 170 15.86 -0.50 2.88
C PRO A 170 14.88 0.05 1.83
N TRP A 171 14.08 1.05 2.20
CA TRP A 171 13.10 1.68 1.30
C TRP A 171 13.28 3.21 1.26
N PRO A 172 14.43 3.70 0.76
CA PRO A 172 14.82 5.11 0.89
C PRO A 172 13.97 6.09 0.07
N VAL A 173 13.22 5.59 -0.91
CA VAL A 173 12.35 6.41 -1.78
C VAL A 173 10.92 6.54 -1.24
N ALA A 174 10.59 5.86 -0.17
CA ALA A 174 9.26 5.96 0.44
C ALA A 174 9.18 7.19 1.34
N THR A 175 8.02 7.85 1.31
CA THR A 175 7.68 8.83 2.33
C THR A 175 7.32 8.11 3.61
N VAL A 176 8.07 8.35 4.67
CA VAL A 176 7.84 7.73 5.99
C VAL A 176 6.73 8.47 6.71
N VAL A 177 5.70 7.74 7.11
CA VAL A 177 4.53 8.29 7.80
C VAL A 177 4.35 7.59 9.15
N SER A 178 4.46 8.36 10.24
CA SER A 178 4.06 7.86 11.56
C SER A 178 2.53 7.71 11.62
N THR A 179 2.06 6.54 12.02
CA THR A 179 0.64 6.25 12.25
C THR A 179 0.22 6.46 13.71
N GLU A 180 1.01 7.22 14.45
CA GLU A 180 0.64 7.70 15.78
C GLU A 180 -0.48 8.74 15.71
N GLY A 181 -1.41 8.65 16.65
CA GLY A 181 -2.58 9.53 16.72
C GLY A 181 -3.86 8.90 16.13
N THR A 182 -4.84 9.75 15.87
CA THR A 182 -6.12 9.33 15.27
C THR A 182 -5.97 9.12 13.76
N ILE A 183 -6.86 8.29 13.18
CA ILE A 183 -6.85 8.05 11.73
C ILE A 183 -7.04 9.34 10.93
N ASP A 184 -7.84 10.28 11.43
CA ASP A 184 -8.07 11.57 10.76
C ASP A 184 -6.81 12.44 10.75
N GLN A 185 -6.03 12.44 11.82
CA GLN A 185 -4.74 13.13 11.88
C GLN A 185 -3.72 12.51 10.92
N VAL A 186 -3.67 11.18 10.85
CA VAL A 186 -2.76 10.45 9.95
C VAL A 186 -3.17 10.67 8.49
N SER A 187 -4.45 10.51 8.17
CA SER A 187 -4.95 10.69 6.80
C SER A 187 -4.79 12.12 6.29
N THR A 188 -4.93 13.13 7.15
CA THR A 188 -4.66 14.53 6.79
C THR A 188 -3.19 14.73 6.40
N ARG A 189 -2.24 14.15 7.16
CA ARG A 189 -0.81 14.23 6.80
C ARG A 189 -0.52 13.57 5.45
N VAL A 190 -1.13 12.42 5.18
CA VAL A 190 -0.93 11.71 3.91
C VAL A 190 -1.64 12.41 2.75
N ARG A 191 -2.78 13.06 3.02
CA ARG A 191 -3.47 13.86 2.01
C ARG A 191 -2.55 14.92 1.42
N THR A 192 -1.82 15.67 2.25
CA THR A 192 -0.84 16.65 1.76
C THR A 192 0.18 16.00 0.81
N ILE A 193 0.67 14.81 1.13
CA ILE A 193 1.61 14.07 0.25
C ILE A 193 0.96 13.74 -1.10
N LEU A 194 -0.32 13.38 -1.12
CA LEU A 194 -1.04 13.03 -2.35
C LEU A 194 -1.44 14.29 -3.13
N ASP A 195 -1.76 15.39 -2.45
CA ASP A 195 -2.12 16.66 -3.07
C ASP A 195 -0.88 17.39 -3.63
N ASP A 196 0.28 17.31 -2.98
CA ASP A 196 1.56 17.89 -3.47
C ASP A 196 2.01 17.26 -4.81
N HIS A 197 1.55 16.03 -5.08
CA HIS A 197 1.74 15.37 -6.37
C HIS A 197 0.72 15.85 -7.43
N ASP A 198 -0.31 16.62 -7.07
CA ASP A 198 -1.27 17.21 -7.99
C ASP A 198 -0.84 18.58 -8.53
N GLU A 199 0.17 19.23 -7.93
CA GLU A 199 0.67 20.51 -8.44
C GLU A 199 1.58 20.26 -9.67
N PRO A 200 1.27 20.87 -10.83
CA PRO A 200 2.16 20.80 -11.97
C PRO A 200 3.52 21.44 -11.59
N PRO A 201 4.64 20.90 -12.08
CA PRO A 201 5.95 21.48 -11.81
C PRO A 201 5.92 22.95 -12.20
N GLU A 202 6.32 23.84 -11.28
CA GLU A 202 6.46 25.27 -11.58
C GLU A 202 7.35 25.39 -12.83
N GLY A 203 6.76 25.88 -13.92
CA GLY A 203 7.46 26.04 -15.18
C GLY A 203 8.59 27.07 -15.04
N PRO A 204 9.69 26.91 -15.79
CA PRO A 204 10.83 27.82 -15.78
C PRO A 204 10.49 29.22 -16.29
#